data_914654228678f8d6d4936b76f49b9cf9
#
_entry.id   914654228678f8d6d4936b76f49b9cf9
#
_cell.length_a   1.000
_cell.length_b   1.000
_cell.length_c   1.000
_cell.angle_alpha   90.00
_cell.angle_beta   90.00
_cell.angle_gamma   90.00
#
_symmetry.space_group_name_H-M   'P 1'
#
loop_
_entity.id
_entity.type
_entity.pdbx_description
1 polymer ?
#
loop_
_entity_poly.entity_id
_entity_poly.type
_entity_poly.pdbx_seq_one_letter_code
_entity_poly.pdbx_strand_id
1 'polypeptide(L)'
;MAALAFASCEKAIEQEAGNEPVGEVGTIIFSATLDGKAPGSKAVIGTNPETGKPLNFWEDGDEITVYSQGKGDSGTHDGYTFSTSLGANASSADFTYTGDGWVDGSAYMAIYPATGRRTVNFTGEGEIYKMAAVDVPHSQTLVANSFDRSAMVATAYSIDNTFAFKSAVALLKFRVSDTDIKGGTVVVANEAISGRFRADLSTTSPYEPTLTDYGQTTYDNVEFSIDGSTSLSTGTDYYIAVRPTELDTDLKVYLNGYLVKTVAKASLESIARNKIYNLGTLSKASAAEIVLHFDFTGTPPAVDPAWPTAAKAYNNSGNGVDNIERIYPLYGTDYSFVLADPVGAQNSQVYWLAGSGIVCYASQRYFGFPAISGYKLTKAVCYKKSGSTDAKFKMVSNIVAAGGTPELVTGGDEQAFNTNGAYYTFNLSGTEANTRYYLYCSVKGTVATFTLTYVPD
;
A
#
# COMPACT_ATOMS: atom_id res chain seq x y z
N MET A 1 21.16 -29.95 -40.08
CA MET A 1 22.10 -29.49 -39.04
C MET A 1 22.84 -28.31 -39.63
N ALA A 2 22.48 -27.11 -39.23
CA ALA A 2 23.23 -25.88 -39.55
C ALA A 2 23.42 -25.14 -38.24
N ALA A 3 24.65 -25.11 -37.75
CA ALA A 3 25.05 -24.38 -36.58
C ALA A 3 25.23 -22.92 -36.96
N LEU A 4 24.46 -22.00 -36.40
CA LEU A 4 24.76 -20.58 -36.44
C LEU A 4 25.77 -20.27 -35.32
N ALA A 5 26.97 -19.90 -35.76
CA ALA A 5 27.99 -19.33 -34.88
C ALA A 5 27.69 -17.84 -34.70
N PHE A 6 27.46 -17.40 -33.46
CA PHE A 6 27.47 -16.01 -33.10
C PHE A 6 28.93 -15.57 -32.97
N ALA A 7 29.36 -14.66 -33.86
CA ALA A 7 30.64 -14.02 -33.76
C ALA A 7 30.57 -12.95 -32.66
N SER A 8 31.30 -13.16 -31.57
CA SER A 8 31.63 -12.15 -30.58
C SER A 8 32.59 -11.13 -31.24
N CYS A 9 32.19 -9.88 -31.33
CA CYS A 9 33.10 -8.79 -31.64
C CYS A 9 33.84 -8.38 -30.35
N GLU A 10 35.00 -8.98 -30.11
CA GLU A 10 36.00 -8.41 -29.22
C GLU A 10 36.62 -7.17 -29.87
N LYS A 11 36.37 -6.00 -29.31
CA LYS A 11 37.16 -4.81 -29.59
C LYS A 11 38.23 -4.69 -28.51
N ALA A 12 39.45 -5.05 -28.84
CA ALA A 12 40.60 -4.76 -28.02
C ALA A 12 40.79 -3.23 -27.93
N ILE A 13 40.73 -2.70 -26.71
CA ILE A 13 41.12 -1.32 -26.42
C ILE A 13 42.63 -1.33 -26.12
N GLU A 14 43.44 -0.79 -27.00
CA GLU A 14 44.83 -0.47 -26.71
C GLU A 14 44.87 0.75 -25.76
N GLN A 15 45.53 0.57 -24.63
CA GLN A 15 45.75 1.61 -23.63
C GLN A 15 46.94 2.47 -24.04
N GLU A 16 46.73 3.65 -24.58
CA GLU A 16 47.72 4.71 -24.63
C GLU A 16 47.67 5.57 -23.36
N ALA A 17 48.80 5.62 -22.65
CA ALA A 17 48.99 6.48 -21.50
C ALA A 17 49.24 7.92 -21.92
N GLY A 18 48.46 8.86 -21.49
CA GLY A 18 48.83 10.27 -21.47
C GLY A 18 47.79 11.24 -22.06
N ASN A 19 47.30 12.09 -21.19
CA ASN A 19 46.41 13.24 -21.31
C ASN A 19 44.94 12.98 -21.05
N GLU A 20 44.46 13.51 -19.91
CA GLU A 20 43.03 13.61 -19.63
C GLU A 20 42.36 14.50 -20.68
N PRO A 21 41.48 13.96 -21.55
CA PRO A 21 40.50 14.78 -22.23
C PRO A 21 39.27 14.89 -21.37
N VAL A 22 38.71 16.07 -21.27
CA VAL A 22 37.33 16.33 -20.85
C VAL A 22 36.44 15.32 -21.56
N GLY A 23 35.83 14.39 -20.76
CA GLY A 23 35.22 13.17 -21.27
C GLY A 23 34.09 13.43 -22.26
N GLU A 24 34.15 12.78 -23.39
CA GLU A 24 32.97 12.50 -24.19
C GLU A 24 31.96 11.76 -23.33
N VAL A 25 30.72 12.25 -23.31
CA VAL A 25 29.59 11.57 -22.67
C VAL A 25 29.40 10.21 -23.34
N GLY A 26 30.00 9.17 -22.78
CA GLY A 26 29.88 7.81 -23.29
C GLY A 26 28.49 7.25 -22.98
N THR A 27 27.87 6.62 -23.98
CA THR A 27 26.64 5.83 -23.73
C THR A 27 27.03 4.51 -23.07
N ILE A 28 26.49 4.25 -21.87
CA ILE A 28 26.71 3.02 -21.13
C ILE A 28 25.47 2.14 -21.31
N ILE A 29 25.68 0.86 -21.60
CA ILE A 29 24.61 -0.09 -21.91
C ILE A 29 24.72 -1.31 -21.01
N PHE A 30 23.63 -1.67 -20.35
CA PHE A 30 23.44 -2.93 -19.68
C PHE A 30 22.32 -3.72 -20.35
N SER A 31 22.56 -4.99 -20.69
CA SER A 31 21.53 -5.90 -21.16
C SER A 31 20.86 -6.56 -19.98
N ALA A 32 19.54 -6.54 -19.94
CA ALA A 32 18.76 -7.12 -18.84
C ALA A 32 17.77 -8.16 -19.34
N THR A 33 17.76 -9.30 -18.67
CA THR A 33 16.75 -10.35 -18.83
C THR A 33 15.98 -10.48 -17.53
N LEU A 34 14.81 -11.09 -17.65
CA LEU A 34 13.93 -11.36 -16.53
C LEU A 34 13.81 -12.86 -16.38
N ASP A 35 13.82 -13.35 -15.15
CA ASP A 35 13.80 -14.77 -14.83
C ASP A 35 12.60 -15.47 -15.51
N GLY A 36 12.87 -16.22 -16.58
CA GLY A 36 11.91 -16.69 -17.57
C GLY A 36 11.16 -17.97 -17.21
N LYS A 37 11.16 -18.43 -15.97
CA LYS A 37 10.50 -19.68 -15.56
C LYS A 37 9.42 -19.56 -14.52
N ALA A 38 9.26 -18.44 -13.90
CA ALA A 38 8.20 -18.23 -12.92
C ALA A 38 7.52 -16.89 -13.15
N PRO A 39 6.19 -16.80 -12.97
CA PRO A 39 5.50 -15.54 -13.05
C PRO A 39 5.93 -14.67 -11.89
N GLY A 40 6.64 -13.60 -12.12
CA GLY A 40 6.99 -12.73 -11.01
C GLY A 40 8.00 -11.61 -11.18
N SER A 41 8.52 -11.31 -12.34
CA SER A 41 9.34 -10.11 -12.47
C SER A 41 9.01 -9.35 -13.73
N LYS A 42 8.30 -8.17 -13.63
CA LYS A 42 8.10 -7.33 -14.80
C LYS A 42 7.08 -6.24 -14.79
N ALA A 43 7.26 -5.40 -15.80
CA ALA A 43 6.40 -4.31 -16.19
C ALA A 43 4.98 -4.73 -16.57
N VAL A 44 4.79 -5.84 -17.29
CA VAL A 44 3.46 -6.39 -17.63
C VAL A 44 3.45 -7.91 -17.66
N ILE A 45 2.30 -8.49 -17.35
CA ILE A 45 2.04 -9.91 -17.55
C ILE A 45 1.52 -10.11 -18.97
N GLY A 46 2.27 -10.86 -19.76
CA GLY A 46 1.82 -11.35 -21.06
C GLY A 46 1.65 -12.86 -21.03
N THR A 47 1.42 -13.44 -22.19
CA THR A 47 1.33 -14.88 -22.36
C THR A 47 2.49 -15.35 -23.23
N ASN A 48 3.25 -16.34 -22.77
CA ASN A 48 4.24 -17.00 -23.61
C ASN A 48 3.51 -17.68 -24.79
N PRO A 49 3.82 -17.30 -26.03
CA PRO A 49 3.09 -17.80 -27.19
C PRO A 49 3.29 -19.32 -27.40
N GLU A 50 4.38 -19.90 -26.89
CA GLU A 50 4.68 -21.32 -27.05
C GLU A 50 4.06 -22.19 -25.97
N THR A 51 3.97 -21.69 -24.74
CA THR A 51 3.54 -22.48 -23.57
C THR A 51 2.18 -22.06 -23.02
N GLY A 52 1.61 -20.93 -23.45
CA GLY A 52 0.38 -20.35 -22.91
C GLY A 52 0.48 -19.90 -21.44
N LYS A 53 1.67 -19.93 -20.84
CA LYS A 53 1.89 -19.54 -19.43
C LYS A 53 2.14 -18.04 -19.32
N PRO A 54 1.80 -17.43 -18.17
CA PRO A 54 2.16 -16.06 -17.90
C PRO A 54 3.66 -15.86 -18.09
N LEU A 55 4.01 -14.86 -18.85
CA LEU A 55 5.37 -14.42 -19.08
C LEU A 55 5.41 -12.91 -18.89
N ASN A 56 6.48 -12.46 -18.37
CA ASN A 56 6.69 -11.06 -18.11
C ASN A 56 7.54 -10.41 -19.22
N PHE A 57 7.42 -9.08 -19.51
CA PHE A 57 8.12 -8.38 -20.59
C PHE A 57 8.54 -6.96 -20.15
N TRP A 58 9.68 -6.51 -20.53
CA TRP A 58 10.04 -5.10 -20.47
C TRP A 58 9.13 -4.30 -21.40
N GLU A 59 8.79 -3.10 -20.98
CA GLU A 59 8.05 -2.13 -21.77
C GLU A 59 8.92 -0.95 -22.15
N ASP A 60 8.50 -0.23 -23.19
CA ASP A 60 9.12 1.02 -23.57
C ASP A 60 9.14 2.01 -22.41
N GLY A 61 10.30 2.63 -22.18
CA GLY A 61 10.50 3.58 -21.09
C GLY A 61 10.63 2.97 -19.70
N ASP A 62 10.76 1.64 -19.55
CA ASP A 62 11.12 1.07 -18.26
C ASP A 62 12.47 1.60 -17.79
N GLU A 63 12.57 1.81 -16.46
CA GLU A 63 13.78 2.34 -15.84
C GLU A 63 14.27 1.41 -14.73
N ILE A 64 15.59 1.26 -14.65
CA ILE A 64 16.29 0.57 -13.57
C ILE A 64 17.27 1.51 -12.89
N THR A 65 17.52 1.30 -11.59
CA THR A 65 18.64 1.97 -10.92
C THR A 65 19.80 1.00 -10.85
N VAL A 66 20.96 1.42 -11.37
CA VAL A 66 22.19 0.62 -11.36
C VAL A 66 23.21 1.27 -10.43
N TYR A 67 23.82 0.46 -9.60
CA TYR A 67 24.91 0.80 -8.70
C TYR A 67 26.17 0.09 -9.12
N SER A 68 27.28 0.82 -9.13
CA SER A 68 28.61 0.32 -9.50
C SER A 68 29.49 0.20 -8.29
N GLN A 69 30.15 -0.93 -8.11
CA GLN A 69 31.13 -1.18 -7.05
C GLN A 69 32.54 -1.09 -7.62
N GLY A 70 33.36 -0.15 -7.16
CA GLY A 70 34.77 -0.07 -7.49
C GLY A 70 35.55 -1.28 -6.98
N LYS A 71 36.68 -1.59 -7.60
CA LYS A 71 37.54 -2.70 -7.19
C LYS A 71 38.13 -2.44 -5.79
N GLY A 72 37.82 -3.32 -4.84
CA GLY A 72 38.27 -3.20 -3.45
C GLY A 72 37.52 -2.15 -2.63
N ASP A 73 36.41 -1.62 -3.16
CA ASP A 73 35.62 -0.60 -2.50
C ASP A 73 34.59 -1.25 -1.60
N SER A 74 34.56 -0.86 -0.34
CA SER A 74 33.54 -1.20 0.65
C SER A 74 32.89 0.09 1.08
N GLY A 75 31.66 0.37 0.67
CA GLY A 75 31.03 1.61 1.03
C GLY A 75 29.66 1.80 0.41
N THR A 76 29.19 3.02 0.55
CA THR A 76 27.87 3.45 0.11
C THR A 76 27.98 4.09 -1.28
N HIS A 77 27.24 3.59 -2.24
CA HIS A 77 27.26 4.05 -3.63
C HIS A 77 25.90 4.61 -4.03
N ASP A 78 25.94 5.71 -4.78
CA ASP A 78 24.76 6.30 -5.38
C ASP A 78 24.36 5.51 -6.63
N GLY A 79 23.05 5.36 -6.84
CA GLY A 79 22.51 4.72 -8.04
C GLY A 79 22.33 5.69 -9.19
N TYR A 80 22.46 5.16 -10.40
CA TYR A 80 22.20 5.86 -11.66
C TYR A 80 20.98 5.26 -12.35
N THR A 81 20.11 6.08 -12.89
CA THR A 81 18.91 5.63 -13.60
C THR A 81 19.24 5.35 -15.06
N PHE A 82 19.01 4.13 -15.47
CA PHE A 82 19.12 3.65 -16.85
C PHE A 82 17.71 3.42 -17.39
N SER A 83 17.47 3.79 -18.63
CA SER A 83 16.18 3.61 -19.31
C SER A 83 16.32 2.75 -20.56
N THR A 84 15.22 2.05 -20.89
CA THR A 84 15.14 1.29 -22.15
C THR A 84 14.23 2.01 -23.15
N SER A 85 14.49 1.75 -24.44
CA SER A 85 13.62 2.18 -25.54
C SER A 85 13.30 0.96 -26.41
N LEU A 86 12.04 0.58 -26.42
CA LEU A 86 11.56 -0.64 -27.08
C LEU A 86 10.46 -0.30 -28.09
N GLY A 87 10.50 -0.92 -29.26
CA GLY A 87 9.39 -0.84 -30.21
C GLY A 87 8.19 -1.74 -29.84
N ALA A 88 8.40 -2.73 -28.97
CA ALA A 88 7.40 -3.65 -28.46
C ALA A 88 7.91 -4.31 -27.18
N ASN A 89 7.00 -4.85 -26.36
CA ASN A 89 7.33 -5.56 -25.12
C ASN A 89 8.29 -6.72 -25.39
N ALA A 90 9.36 -6.84 -24.60
CA ALA A 90 10.43 -7.80 -24.82
C ALA A 90 10.85 -8.52 -23.51
N SER A 91 11.26 -9.78 -23.61
CA SER A 91 11.79 -10.56 -22.49
C SER A 91 13.22 -10.16 -22.10
N SER A 92 13.93 -9.47 -22.99
CA SER A 92 15.24 -8.86 -22.76
C SER A 92 15.25 -7.45 -23.31
N ALA A 93 15.99 -6.55 -22.68
CA ALA A 93 16.10 -5.17 -23.10
C ALA A 93 17.50 -4.63 -22.77
N ASP A 94 17.95 -3.68 -23.58
CA ASP A 94 19.12 -2.87 -23.28
C ASP A 94 18.67 -1.59 -22.56
N PHE A 95 19.34 -1.32 -21.45
CA PHE A 95 19.14 -0.13 -20.63
C PHE A 95 20.34 0.79 -20.78
N THR A 96 20.08 2.05 -21.11
CA THR A 96 21.11 3.03 -21.45
C THR A 96 21.15 4.17 -20.45
N TYR A 97 22.36 4.66 -20.19
CA TYR A 97 22.63 5.87 -19.44
C TYR A 97 23.53 6.78 -20.28
N THR A 98 23.18 8.05 -20.34
CA THR A 98 23.88 9.07 -21.13
C THR A 98 24.18 10.30 -20.27
N GLY A 99 24.54 10.13 -19.02
CA GLY A 99 24.87 11.20 -18.09
C GLY A 99 26.34 11.21 -17.67
N ASP A 100 26.72 12.24 -16.93
CA ASP A 100 28.05 12.37 -16.35
C ASP A 100 28.14 11.62 -15.00
N GLY A 101 29.37 11.35 -14.58
CA GLY A 101 29.67 10.85 -13.24
C GLY A 101 29.59 9.33 -13.07
N TRP A 102 29.26 8.56 -14.11
CA TRP A 102 29.37 7.12 -14.06
C TRP A 102 30.84 6.67 -13.94
N VAL A 103 31.07 5.72 -13.06
CA VAL A 103 32.36 5.06 -12.89
C VAL A 103 32.15 3.56 -13.03
N ASP A 104 32.85 2.94 -13.98
CA ASP A 104 32.82 1.48 -14.14
C ASP A 104 33.36 0.78 -12.91
N GLY A 105 32.67 -0.27 -12.49
CA GLY A 105 33.00 -1.06 -11.32
C GLY A 105 33.43 -2.48 -11.66
N SER A 106 33.83 -3.22 -10.64
CA SER A 106 34.11 -4.65 -10.72
C SER A 106 32.86 -5.52 -10.53
N ALA A 107 31.76 -4.90 -10.08
CA ALA A 107 30.46 -5.53 -9.89
C ALA A 107 29.34 -4.47 -9.91
N TYR A 108 28.14 -4.92 -10.21
CA TYR A 108 26.98 -4.06 -10.35
C TYR A 108 25.78 -4.68 -9.64
N MET A 109 24.96 -3.84 -9.04
CA MET A 109 23.63 -4.21 -8.54
C MET A 109 22.59 -3.37 -9.28
N ALA A 110 21.48 -3.96 -9.66
CA ALA A 110 20.38 -3.26 -10.30
C ALA A 110 19.06 -3.51 -9.57
N ILE A 111 18.18 -2.50 -9.57
CA ILE A 111 16.85 -2.53 -8.95
C ILE A 111 15.83 -2.05 -9.98
N TYR A 112 14.74 -2.77 -10.08
CA TYR A 112 13.54 -2.39 -10.83
C TYR A 112 12.32 -2.35 -9.88
N PRO A 113 11.40 -1.40 -10.04
CA PRO A 113 11.53 -0.18 -10.84
C PRO A 113 12.60 0.76 -10.26
N ALA A 114 13.03 1.72 -11.07
CA ALA A 114 14.02 2.70 -10.62
C ALA A 114 13.54 3.44 -9.37
N THR A 115 14.38 3.47 -8.33
CA THR A 115 14.00 4.01 -7.02
C THR A 115 14.51 5.43 -6.77
N GLY A 116 15.04 6.08 -7.83
CA GLY A 116 15.76 7.34 -7.71
C GLY A 116 17.12 7.15 -7.02
N ARG A 117 17.75 8.28 -6.67
CA ARG A 117 19.06 8.27 -5.98
C ARG A 117 18.92 7.68 -4.57
N ARG A 118 19.17 6.40 -4.42
CA ARG A 118 19.30 5.73 -3.13
C ARG A 118 20.69 5.13 -3.02
N THR A 119 21.17 4.97 -1.81
CA THR A 119 22.49 4.42 -1.55
C THR A 119 22.40 2.92 -1.32
N VAL A 120 23.31 2.19 -1.95
CA VAL A 120 23.54 0.75 -1.73
C VAL A 120 24.81 0.59 -0.91
N ASN A 121 24.81 -0.35 0.01
CA ASN A 121 25.99 -0.72 0.76
C ASN A 121 26.58 -2.03 0.20
N PHE A 122 27.78 -1.96 -0.36
CA PHE A 122 28.58 -3.12 -0.71
C PHE A 122 29.55 -3.37 0.44
N THR A 123 29.38 -4.44 1.21
CA THR A 123 30.26 -4.73 2.34
C THR A 123 31.36 -5.74 1.98
N GLY A 124 32.57 -5.44 2.41
CA GLY A 124 33.85 -6.09 2.61
C GLY A 124 34.22 -7.43 1.95
N GLU A 125 35.49 -7.77 2.02
CA GLU A 125 36.06 -8.98 1.44
C GLU A 125 35.37 -10.28 1.90
N GLY A 126 34.83 -11.04 0.95
CA GLY A 126 34.31 -12.40 1.14
C GLY A 126 32.82 -12.56 1.34
N GLU A 127 32.11 -11.55 1.85
CA GLU A 127 30.63 -11.56 1.97
C GLU A 127 30.04 -10.28 1.38
N ILE A 128 29.57 -10.37 0.16
CA ILE A 128 29.00 -9.22 -0.53
C ILE A 128 27.53 -9.11 -0.10
N TYR A 129 27.25 -8.38 0.97
CA TYR A 129 25.90 -7.94 1.29
C TYR A 129 25.52 -6.79 0.36
N LYS A 130 24.60 -7.05 -0.53
CA LYS A 130 24.07 -6.09 -1.47
C LYS A 130 22.71 -5.65 -0.96
N MET A 131 22.67 -4.48 -0.35
CA MET A 131 21.50 -3.98 0.33
C MET A 131 21.05 -2.68 -0.28
N ALA A 132 19.79 -2.62 -0.69
CA ALA A 132 19.16 -1.39 -1.14
C ALA A 132 17.79 -1.23 -0.49
N ALA A 133 17.42 0.02 -0.20
CA ALA A 133 16.08 0.33 0.23
C ALA A 133 15.13 0.25 -0.99
N VAL A 134 14.09 -0.54 -0.85
CA VAL A 134 13.03 -0.71 -1.86
C VAL A 134 11.66 -0.53 -1.21
N ASP A 135 10.68 -0.11 -2.00
CA ASP A 135 9.30 0.05 -1.52
C ASP A 135 8.41 -0.99 -2.21
N VAL A 136 7.66 -1.74 -1.40
CA VAL A 136 6.45 -2.43 -1.85
C VAL A 136 5.30 -1.51 -1.50
N PRO A 137 4.68 -0.81 -2.46
CA PRO A 137 3.70 0.22 -2.16
C PRO A 137 2.55 -0.29 -1.30
N HIS A 138 2.21 0.47 -0.26
CA HIS A 138 1.04 0.21 0.56
C HIS A 138 -0.26 0.38 -0.23
N SER A 139 -0.31 1.38 -1.12
CA SER A 139 -1.42 1.60 -2.04
C SER A 139 -0.99 1.25 -3.46
N GLN A 140 -1.77 0.37 -4.13
CA GLN A 140 -1.48 -0.11 -5.48
C GLN A 140 -2.65 0.17 -6.42
N THR A 141 -2.34 0.57 -7.65
CA THR A 141 -3.33 0.77 -8.71
C THR A 141 -3.50 -0.51 -9.52
N LEU A 142 -4.72 -1.06 -9.53
CA LEU A 142 -5.01 -2.28 -10.27
C LEU A 142 -5.01 -2.05 -11.78
N VAL A 143 -4.32 -2.92 -12.49
CA VAL A 143 -4.24 -2.94 -13.95
C VAL A 143 -4.88 -4.24 -14.47
N ALA A 144 -5.77 -4.13 -15.46
CA ALA A 144 -6.44 -5.28 -16.06
C ALA A 144 -5.42 -6.28 -16.64
N ASN A 145 -5.50 -7.54 -16.22
CA ASN A 145 -4.60 -8.62 -16.60
C ASN A 145 -3.11 -8.37 -16.29
N SER A 146 -2.82 -7.44 -15.39
CA SER A 146 -1.46 -7.08 -15.00
C SER A 146 -1.43 -6.59 -13.52
N PHE A 147 -0.35 -5.97 -13.11
CA PHE A 147 -0.10 -5.43 -11.77
C PHE A 147 0.36 -3.97 -11.85
N ASP A 148 0.35 -3.30 -10.71
CA ASP A 148 0.97 -1.97 -10.56
C ASP A 148 2.48 -2.07 -10.79
N ARG A 149 2.99 -1.40 -11.82
CA ARG A 149 4.42 -1.42 -12.16
C ARG A 149 5.30 -0.94 -11.01
N SER A 150 4.83 0.03 -10.23
CA SER A 150 5.57 0.56 -9.08
C SER A 150 5.73 -0.45 -7.95
N ALA A 151 4.86 -1.48 -7.89
CA ALA A 151 4.86 -2.51 -6.86
C ALA A 151 5.74 -3.72 -7.20
N MET A 152 6.24 -3.78 -8.42
CA MET A 152 6.99 -4.94 -8.91
C MET A 152 8.48 -4.82 -8.65
N VAL A 153 8.88 -5.10 -7.41
CA VAL A 153 10.30 -5.04 -7.02
C VAL A 153 11.04 -6.25 -7.55
N ALA A 154 12.08 -6.00 -8.36
CA ALA A 154 13.03 -7.00 -8.81
C ALA A 154 14.46 -6.48 -8.66
N THR A 155 15.40 -7.37 -8.40
CA THR A 155 16.82 -7.01 -8.23
C THR A 155 17.71 -7.94 -9.04
N ALA A 156 18.87 -7.44 -9.43
CA ALA A 156 19.90 -8.22 -10.10
C ALA A 156 21.29 -7.85 -9.58
N TYR A 157 22.20 -8.80 -9.70
CA TYR A 157 23.61 -8.60 -9.44
C TYR A 157 24.40 -9.17 -10.60
N SER A 158 25.44 -8.48 -11.02
CA SER A 158 26.33 -8.91 -12.09
C SER A 158 27.75 -8.46 -11.85
N ILE A 159 28.70 -9.19 -12.44
CA ILE A 159 30.12 -8.81 -12.56
C ILE A 159 30.48 -8.40 -13.98
N ASP A 160 29.48 -8.34 -14.86
CA ASP A 160 29.57 -7.88 -16.24
C ASP A 160 28.37 -6.97 -16.58
N ASN A 161 28.20 -6.64 -17.83
CA ASN A 161 27.12 -5.74 -18.26
C ASN A 161 25.78 -6.47 -18.52
N THR A 162 25.58 -7.65 -17.92
CA THR A 162 24.37 -8.45 -18.14
C THR A 162 23.64 -8.72 -16.83
N PHE A 163 22.40 -8.28 -16.73
CA PHE A 163 21.55 -8.51 -15.56
C PHE A 163 20.54 -9.62 -15.78
N ALA A 164 20.45 -10.55 -14.83
CA ALA A 164 19.34 -11.49 -14.69
C ALA A 164 18.51 -11.08 -13.49
N PHE A 165 17.45 -10.29 -13.73
CA PHE A 165 16.58 -9.81 -12.68
C PHE A 165 15.75 -10.92 -12.06
N LYS A 166 15.61 -10.89 -10.75
CA LYS A 166 14.76 -11.78 -9.97
C LYS A 166 13.75 -10.98 -9.17
N SER A 167 12.48 -11.42 -9.23
CA SER A 167 11.43 -10.81 -8.41
C SER A 167 11.73 -10.97 -6.92
N ALA A 168 11.57 -9.90 -6.18
CA ALA A 168 11.66 -9.88 -4.72
C ALA A 168 10.29 -9.97 -4.04
N VAL A 169 9.19 -9.90 -4.80
CA VAL A 169 7.81 -9.94 -4.31
C VAL A 169 7.07 -11.21 -4.72
N ALA A 170 5.91 -11.43 -4.14
CA ALA A 170 4.90 -12.38 -4.58
C ALA A 170 3.68 -11.64 -5.15
N LEU A 171 2.85 -12.32 -5.93
CA LEU A 171 1.62 -11.77 -6.47
C LEU A 171 0.41 -12.54 -5.96
N LEU A 172 -0.60 -11.81 -5.51
CA LEU A 172 -1.93 -12.32 -5.22
C LEU A 172 -2.82 -12.03 -6.42
N LYS A 173 -3.36 -13.08 -7.04
CA LYS A 173 -4.22 -12.99 -8.23
C LYS A 173 -5.66 -13.20 -7.84
N PHE A 174 -6.57 -12.38 -8.36
CA PHE A 174 -8.01 -12.56 -8.18
C PHE A 174 -8.82 -12.05 -9.37
N ARG A 175 -10.10 -12.41 -9.39
CA ARG A 175 -11.15 -11.85 -10.24
C ARG A 175 -12.29 -11.37 -9.37
N VAL A 176 -13.16 -10.55 -9.92
CA VAL A 176 -14.41 -10.16 -9.24
C VAL A 176 -15.62 -10.62 -10.05
N SER A 177 -16.73 -10.94 -9.37
CA SER A 177 -18.02 -11.22 -9.99
C SER A 177 -19.01 -10.06 -9.85
N ASP A 178 -18.76 -9.13 -8.91
CA ASP A 178 -19.61 -7.95 -8.69
C ASP A 178 -19.14 -6.80 -9.59
N THR A 179 -20.08 -6.03 -10.11
CA THR A 179 -19.83 -4.95 -11.10
C THR A 179 -19.52 -3.59 -10.50
N ASP A 180 -19.62 -3.46 -9.19
CA ASP A 180 -19.47 -2.20 -8.45
C ASP A 180 -18.22 -2.16 -7.56
N ILE A 181 -17.30 -3.09 -7.74
CA ILE A 181 -16.03 -3.11 -6.98
C ILE A 181 -15.07 -2.08 -7.56
N LYS A 182 -14.59 -1.17 -6.72
CA LYS A 182 -13.60 -0.16 -7.10
C LYS A 182 -12.25 -0.34 -6.43
N GLY A 183 -12.19 -1.16 -5.39
CA GLY A 183 -10.96 -1.44 -4.68
C GLY A 183 -11.18 -2.31 -3.46
N GLY A 184 -10.15 -2.43 -2.65
CA GLY A 184 -10.19 -3.25 -1.46
C GLY A 184 -8.88 -3.24 -0.69
N THR A 185 -8.74 -4.22 0.21
CA THR A 185 -7.56 -4.37 1.06
C THR A 185 -7.23 -5.85 1.23
N VAL A 186 -5.96 -6.20 1.15
CA VAL A 186 -5.43 -7.48 1.64
C VAL A 186 -4.78 -7.24 2.98
N VAL A 187 -5.06 -8.08 3.96
CA VAL A 187 -4.52 -7.98 5.32
C VAL A 187 -3.91 -9.31 5.75
N VAL A 188 -2.72 -9.26 6.34
CA VAL A 188 -2.10 -10.35 7.09
C VAL A 188 -1.67 -9.77 8.43
N ALA A 189 -2.53 -9.89 9.43
CA ALA A 189 -2.32 -9.21 10.71
C ALA A 189 -0.99 -9.60 11.36
N ASN A 190 -0.29 -8.60 11.88
CA ASN A 190 1.04 -8.67 12.49
C ASN A 190 2.20 -8.99 11.54
N GLU A 191 1.96 -9.09 10.22
CA GLU A 191 2.99 -9.34 9.22
C GLU A 191 3.18 -8.13 8.30
N ALA A 192 4.39 -7.64 8.16
CA ALA A 192 4.70 -6.56 7.24
C ALA A 192 4.68 -7.08 5.79
N ILE A 193 3.59 -6.82 5.05
CA ILE A 193 3.43 -7.25 3.66
C ILE A 193 3.61 -6.11 2.64
N SER A 194 3.66 -4.87 3.09
CA SER A 194 3.95 -3.68 2.29
C SER A 194 4.75 -2.64 3.07
N GLY A 195 5.26 -1.62 2.39
CA GLY A 195 6.07 -0.56 3.00
C GLY A 195 7.50 -0.56 2.48
N ARG A 196 8.41 -0.01 3.30
CA ARG A 196 9.83 0.11 2.95
C ARG A 196 10.64 -1.01 3.57
N PHE A 197 11.37 -1.72 2.71
CA PHE A 197 12.21 -2.86 3.07
C PHE A 197 13.63 -2.66 2.58
N ARG A 198 14.53 -3.45 3.14
CA ARG A 198 15.86 -3.64 2.60
C ARG A 198 15.86 -4.87 1.68
N ALA A 199 16.24 -4.69 0.43
CA ALA A 199 16.50 -5.80 -0.47
C ALA A 199 17.92 -6.30 -0.25
N ASP A 200 18.05 -7.53 0.25
CA ASP A 200 19.31 -8.21 0.43
C ASP A 200 19.45 -9.28 -0.67
N LEU A 201 20.59 -9.33 -1.35
CA LEU A 201 20.91 -10.41 -2.28
C LEU A 201 21.77 -11.45 -1.56
N SER A 202 21.48 -12.74 -1.77
CA SER A 202 22.33 -13.80 -1.25
C SER A 202 23.73 -13.68 -1.81
N THR A 203 24.73 -14.03 -0.99
CA THR A 203 26.15 -14.00 -1.37
C THR A 203 26.58 -15.19 -2.21
N THR A 204 25.74 -16.24 -2.24
CA THR A 204 25.99 -17.47 -2.99
C THR A 204 25.23 -17.48 -4.31
N SER A 205 25.85 -17.95 -5.37
CA SER A 205 25.19 -18.16 -6.66
C SER A 205 24.28 -19.41 -6.61
N PRO A 206 23.03 -19.34 -7.11
CA PRO A 206 22.38 -18.18 -7.72
C PRO A 206 21.94 -17.16 -6.68
N TYR A 207 22.14 -15.88 -6.97
CA TYR A 207 21.70 -14.79 -6.09
C TYR A 207 20.18 -14.73 -5.96
N GLU A 208 19.69 -14.73 -4.72
CA GLU A 208 18.26 -14.70 -4.44
C GLU A 208 17.91 -13.48 -3.59
N PRO A 209 17.00 -12.60 -4.04
CA PRO A 209 16.61 -11.43 -3.26
C PRO A 209 15.74 -11.81 -2.07
N THR A 210 15.97 -11.15 -0.94
CA THR A 210 15.09 -11.17 0.22
C THR A 210 14.72 -9.76 0.61
N LEU A 211 13.49 -9.56 1.09
CA LEU A 211 13.04 -8.28 1.62
C LEU A 211 12.98 -8.34 3.14
N THR A 212 13.88 -7.61 3.78
CA THR A 212 14.04 -7.59 5.24
C THR A 212 13.50 -6.29 5.82
N ASP A 213 12.73 -6.38 6.89
CA ASP A 213 12.36 -5.21 7.70
C ASP A 213 13.61 -4.69 8.42
N TYR A 214 13.81 -3.38 8.38
CA TYR A 214 14.96 -2.73 9.01
C TYR A 214 14.55 -1.49 9.83
N GLY A 215 13.32 -1.52 10.37
CA GLY A 215 12.80 -0.47 11.24
C GLY A 215 12.27 0.77 10.51
N GLN A 216 11.91 0.61 9.25
CA GLN A 216 11.21 1.64 8.47
C GLN A 216 9.69 1.43 8.54
N THR A 217 8.94 2.34 7.94
CA THR A 217 7.48 2.23 7.91
C THR A 217 7.06 1.03 7.08
N THR A 218 6.42 0.07 7.74
CA THR A 218 5.83 -1.12 7.13
C THR A 218 4.37 -1.26 7.54
N TYR A 219 3.59 -2.02 6.78
CA TYR A 219 2.17 -2.22 6.99
C TYR A 219 1.83 -3.71 6.86
N ASP A 220 0.85 -4.14 7.65
CA ASP A 220 0.29 -5.49 7.63
C ASP A 220 -0.81 -5.67 6.56
N ASN A 221 -0.96 -4.68 5.70
CA ASN A 221 -1.95 -4.65 4.64
C ASN A 221 -1.44 -3.99 3.36
N VAL A 222 -2.15 -4.26 2.26
CA VAL A 222 -2.04 -3.55 0.98
C VAL A 222 -3.43 -3.06 0.61
N GLU A 223 -3.57 -1.77 0.40
CA GLU A 223 -4.75 -1.15 -0.19
C GLU A 223 -4.62 -1.17 -1.71
N PHE A 224 -5.72 -1.42 -2.40
CA PHE A 224 -5.73 -1.41 -3.85
C PHE A 224 -7.01 -0.79 -4.41
N SER A 225 -6.88 -0.08 -5.51
CA SER A 225 -8.01 0.53 -6.21
C SER A 225 -7.77 0.54 -7.71
N ILE A 226 -8.82 0.75 -8.49
CA ILE A 226 -8.68 1.05 -9.91
C ILE A 226 -8.60 2.58 -10.09
N ASP A 227 -7.87 3.03 -11.09
CA ASP A 227 -7.79 4.46 -11.39
C ASP A 227 -9.14 5.02 -11.87
N GLY A 228 -9.49 6.20 -11.37
CA GLY A 228 -10.70 6.93 -11.74
C GLY A 228 -11.99 6.40 -11.08
N SER A 229 -13.13 6.73 -11.71
CA SER A 229 -14.48 6.42 -11.19
C SER A 229 -15.04 5.07 -11.67
N THR A 230 -14.27 4.31 -12.43
CA THR A 230 -14.69 3.03 -13.00
C THR A 230 -14.62 1.91 -11.97
N SER A 231 -15.39 0.84 -12.19
CA SER A 231 -15.33 -0.39 -11.38
C SER A 231 -14.43 -1.44 -12.04
N LEU A 232 -13.98 -2.41 -11.26
CA LEU A 232 -13.25 -3.57 -11.77
C LEU A 232 -14.13 -4.35 -12.76
N SER A 233 -13.54 -4.76 -13.87
CA SER A 233 -14.23 -5.60 -14.87
C SER A 233 -14.38 -7.03 -14.36
N THR A 234 -15.58 -7.57 -14.41
CA THR A 234 -15.84 -8.95 -14.01
C THR A 234 -15.08 -9.95 -14.91
N GLY A 235 -14.59 -11.03 -14.32
CA GLY A 235 -13.85 -12.06 -15.05
C GLY A 235 -12.43 -11.70 -15.49
N THR A 236 -11.99 -10.45 -15.25
CA THR A 236 -10.65 -9.98 -15.54
C THR A 236 -9.70 -10.35 -14.40
N ASP A 237 -8.48 -10.77 -14.73
CA ASP A 237 -7.45 -11.06 -13.75
C ASP A 237 -6.83 -9.75 -13.23
N TYR A 238 -6.72 -9.61 -11.91
CA TYR A 238 -6.01 -8.54 -11.23
C TYR A 238 -4.95 -9.10 -10.30
N TYR A 239 -3.88 -8.35 -10.08
CA TYR A 239 -2.74 -8.81 -9.29
C TYR A 239 -2.30 -7.73 -8.31
N ILE A 240 -1.97 -8.16 -7.09
CA ILE A 240 -1.47 -7.33 -6.01
C ILE A 240 -0.10 -7.87 -5.61
N ALA A 241 0.93 -7.01 -5.58
CA ALA A 241 2.25 -7.39 -5.11
C ALA A 241 2.32 -7.28 -3.59
N VAL A 242 2.90 -8.30 -2.96
CA VAL A 242 3.10 -8.35 -1.52
C VAL A 242 4.53 -8.81 -1.20
N ARG A 243 5.05 -8.38 -0.05
CA ARG A 243 6.31 -8.91 0.46
C ARG A 243 6.16 -10.40 0.80
N PRO A 244 7.12 -11.25 0.41
CA PRO A 244 7.20 -12.63 0.86
C PRO A 244 7.38 -12.71 2.38
N THR A 245 6.59 -13.55 3.04
CA THR A 245 6.63 -13.71 4.50
C THR A 245 6.07 -15.06 4.93
N GLU A 246 6.48 -15.54 6.10
CA GLU A 246 5.77 -16.59 6.82
C GLU A 246 4.46 -16.02 7.35
N LEU A 247 3.40 -16.82 7.42
CA LEU A 247 2.11 -16.37 7.91
C LEU A 247 1.88 -16.81 9.35
N ASP A 248 1.71 -15.85 10.26
CA ASP A 248 1.31 -16.13 11.65
C ASP A 248 -0.20 -16.08 11.85
N THR A 249 -0.90 -15.45 10.92
CA THR A 249 -2.37 -15.32 10.93
C THR A 249 -2.95 -15.64 9.55
N ASP A 250 -4.28 -15.69 9.45
CA ASP A 250 -4.99 -15.86 8.19
C ASP A 250 -4.80 -14.64 7.28
N LEU A 251 -4.68 -14.90 5.96
CA LEU A 251 -4.77 -13.84 4.97
C LEU A 251 -6.23 -13.52 4.70
N LYS A 252 -6.61 -12.25 4.81
CA LYS A 252 -7.96 -11.76 4.57
C LYS A 252 -8.00 -10.80 3.39
N VAL A 253 -9.04 -10.88 2.57
CA VAL A 253 -9.28 -9.99 1.44
C VAL A 253 -10.62 -9.32 1.59
N TYR A 254 -10.60 -8.00 1.51
CA TYR A 254 -11.78 -7.15 1.57
C TYR A 254 -11.98 -6.47 0.20
N LEU A 255 -13.20 -6.42 -0.30
CA LEU A 255 -13.61 -5.64 -1.46
C LEU A 255 -14.63 -4.58 -1.04
N ASN A 256 -14.38 -3.33 -1.31
CA ASN A 256 -15.19 -2.21 -0.79
C ASN A 256 -15.50 -2.32 0.71
N GLY A 257 -14.59 -2.90 1.50
CA GLY A 257 -14.75 -3.16 2.93
C GLY A 257 -15.41 -4.50 3.30
N TYR A 258 -16.03 -5.21 2.36
CA TYR A 258 -16.63 -6.53 2.61
C TYR A 258 -15.56 -7.62 2.67
N LEU A 259 -15.52 -8.39 3.75
CA LEU A 259 -14.64 -9.56 3.85
C LEU A 259 -15.13 -10.65 2.91
N VAL A 260 -14.47 -10.79 1.77
CA VAL A 260 -14.90 -11.72 0.69
C VAL A 260 -14.08 -13.01 0.65
N LYS A 261 -12.91 -13.03 1.29
CA LYS A 261 -12.05 -14.21 1.32
C LYS A 261 -11.22 -14.26 2.59
N THR A 262 -11.16 -15.43 3.19
CA THR A 262 -10.18 -15.79 4.21
C THR A 262 -9.41 -17.01 3.71
N VAL A 263 -8.09 -16.89 3.66
CA VAL A 263 -7.19 -18.02 3.41
C VAL A 263 -6.57 -18.39 4.76
N ALA A 264 -6.97 -19.54 5.28
CA ALA A 264 -6.50 -19.98 6.59
C ALA A 264 -4.97 -20.18 6.57
N LYS A 265 -4.28 -19.77 7.63
CA LYS A 265 -2.85 -20.01 7.84
C LYS A 265 -2.49 -21.49 7.62
N ALA A 266 -3.32 -22.41 8.10
CA ALA A 266 -3.11 -23.84 7.92
C ALA A 266 -3.12 -24.30 6.45
N SER A 267 -3.67 -23.49 5.54
CA SER A 267 -3.71 -23.79 4.09
C SER A 267 -2.64 -23.05 3.30
N LEU A 268 -2.04 -22.01 3.88
CA LEU A 268 -0.99 -21.19 3.28
C LEU A 268 -0.03 -20.76 4.38
N GLU A 269 1.00 -21.58 4.63
CA GLU A 269 1.96 -21.33 5.72
C GLU A 269 2.87 -20.15 5.43
N SER A 270 3.15 -19.88 4.16
CA SER A 270 4.02 -18.77 3.74
C SER A 270 3.66 -18.23 2.37
N ILE A 271 3.97 -16.96 2.15
CA ILE A 271 3.98 -16.30 0.86
C ILE A 271 5.42 -16.28 0.36
N ALA A 272 5.76 -17.14 -0.58
CA ALA A 272 7.10 -17.23 -1.16
C ALA A 272 7.27 -16.26 -2.33
N ARG A 273 8.46 -15.65 -2.45
CA ARG A 273 8.80 -14.77 -3.57
C ARG A 273 8.61 -15.47 -4.92
N ASN A 274 8.40 -14.66 -5.94
CA ASN A 274 8.27 -15.14 -7.32
C ASN A 274 7.18 -16.19 -7.51
N LYS A 275 6.10 -16.13 -6.71
CA LYS A 275 4.92 -16.99 -6.81
C LYS A 275 3.67 -16.16 -7.07
N ILE A 276 2.71 -16.76 -7.79
CA ILE A 276 1.36 -16.23 -7.92
C ILE A 276 0.41 -17.12 -7.13
N TYR A 277 -0.26 -16.52 -6.16
CA TYR A 277 -1.29 -17.17 -5.35
C TYR A 277 -2.67 -16.80 -5.89
N ASN A 278 -3.38 -17.79 -6.42
CA ASN A 278 -4.70 -17.57 -7.01
C ASN A 278 -5.80 -17.61 -5.92
N LEU A 279 -6.36 -16.46 -5.64
CA LEU A 279 -7.46 -16.31 -4.68
C LEU A 279 -8.84 -16.67 -5.26
N GLY A 280 -8.92 -16.91 -6.57
CA GLY A 280 -10.15 -17.26 -7.28
C GLY A 280 -11.01 -16.04 -7.64
N THR A 281 -12.30 -16.29 -7.84
CA THR A 281 -13.30 -15.24 -8.08
C THR A 281 -13.91 -14.82 -6.75
N LEU A 282 -13.85 -13.52 -6.46
CA LEU A 282 -14.29 -12.91 -5.21
C LEU A 282 -15.64 -12.22 -5.41
N SER A 283 -16.52 -12.30 -4.40
CA SER A 283 -17.85 -11.67 -4.41
C SER A 283 -18.26 -11.16 -3.04
N LYS A 284 -18.94 -10.03 -3.01
CA LYS A 284 -19.56 -9.48 -1.79
C LYS A 284 -20.76 -10.32 -1.31
N ALA A 285 -21.38 -11.11 -2.18
CA ALA A 285 -22.57 -11.88 -1.85
C ALA A 285 -22.40 -12.89 -0.70
N SER A 286 -21.14 -13.24 -0.36
CA SER A 286 -20.79 -14.17 0.71
C SER A 286 -20.04 -13.49 1.86
N ALA A 287 -20.09 -12.16 1.95
CA ALA A 287 -19.35 -11.43 2.99
C ALA A 287 -19.85 -11.77 4.40
N ALA A 288 -18.96 -12.25 5.26
CA ALA A 288 -19.26 -12.56 6.66
C ALA A 288 -19.28 -11.31 7.54
N GLU A 289 -18.57 -10.25 7.14
CA GLU A 289 -18.49 -8.96 7.85
C GLU A 289 -18.07 -7.85 6.90
N ILE A 290 -18.29 -6.60 7.32
CA ILE A 290 -17.73 -5.40 6.69
C ILE A 290 -16.79 -4.77 7.70
N VAL A 291 -15.53 -4.55 7.35
CA VAL A 291 -14.58 -3.79 8.16
C VAL A 291 -14.14 -2.55 7.38
N LEU A 292 -14.46 -1.38 7.91
CA LEU A 292 -14.16 -0.10 7.31
C LEU A 292 -13.12 0.63 8.16
N HIS A 293 -12.03 1.04 7.53
CA HIS A 293 -11.01 1.85 8.15
C HIS A 293 -11.04 3.27 7.60
N PHE A 294 -11.22 4.27 8.47
CA PHE A 294 -11.26 5.68 8.11
C PHE A 294 -10.11 6.42 8.79
N ASP A 295 -9.23 7.00 7.97
CA ASP A 295 -8.12 7.82 8.43
C ASP A 295 -8.44 9.32 8.26
N PHE A 296 -8.56 10.01 9.38
CA PHE A 296 -8.82 11.44 9.45
C PHE A 296 -7.54 12.27 9.71
N THR A 297 -6.36 11.67 9.58
CA THR A 297 -5.10 12.43 9.74
C THR A 297 -4.68 13.17 8.47
N GLY A 298 -5.18 12.75 7.31
CA GLY A 298 -4.93 13.39 6.03
C GLY A 298 -5.69 14.71 5.82
N THR A 299 -5.68 15.18 4.59
CA THR A 299 -6.51 16.33 4.17
C THR A 299 -7.95 15.86 3.94
N PRO A 300 -8.96 16.59 4.42
CA PRO A 300 -10.36 16.26 4.14
C PRO A 300 -10.61 16.14 2.64
N PRO A 301 -11.41 15.16 2.19
CA PRO A 301 -11.79 15.04 0.80
C PRO A 301 -12.62 16.26 0.35
N ALA A 302 -12.48 16.64 -0.92
CA ALA A 302 -13.29 17.67 -1.53
C ALA A 302 -14.71 17.14 -1.80
N VAL A 303 -15.64 17.44 -0.92
CA VAL A 303 -17.06 17.05 -1.00
C VAL A 303 -17.94 18.27 -0.77
N ASP A 304 -19.19 18.20 -1.19
CA ASP A 304 -20.20 19.23 -0.93
C ASP A 304 -21.33 18.65 -0.06
N PRO A 305 -21.64 19.24 1.09
CA PRO A 305 -20.92 20.33 1.74
C PRO A 305 -19.56 19.91 2.30
N ALA A 306 -18.60 20.81 2.26
CA ALA A 306 -17.23 20.54 2.69
C ALA A 306 -17.13 20.14 4.17
N TRP A 307 -16.14 19.30 4.51
CA TRP A 307 -15.80 19.02 5.89
C TRP A 307 -15.36 20.30 6.61
N PRO A 308 -15.83 20.56 7.83
CA PRO A 308 -15.32 21.67 8.63
C PRO A 308 -13.91 21.38 9.10
N THR A 309 -13.01 22.32 8.89
CA THR A 309 -11.57 22.18 9.22
C THR A 309 -11.13 23.01 10.43
N ALA A 310 -12.05 23.77 11.01
CA ALA A 310 -11.79 24.57 12.20
C ALA A 310 -13.04 24.66 13.06
N ALA A 311 -12.85 25.03 14.32
CA ALA A 311 -13.94 25.33 15.21
C ALA A 311 -14.77 26.49 14.69
N LYS A 312 -16.01 26.22 14.23
CA LYS A 312 -17.00 27.21 13.80
C LYS A 312 -18.37 26.80 14.35
N ALA A 313 -19.24 27.75 14.61
CA ALA A 313 -20.64 27.43 14.87
C ALA A 313 -21.28 26.87 13.61
N TYR A 314 -21.92 25.73 13.71
CA TYR A 314 -22.68 25.16 12.60
C TYR A 314 -24.04 25.80 12.42
N ASN A 315 -24.53 26.45 13.45
CA ASN A 315 -25.85 27.06 13.42
C ASN A 315 -25.82 28.47 13.99
N ASN A 316 -26.33 29.39 13.18
CA ASN A 316 -26.61 30.76 13.58
C ASN A 316 -28.05 30.96 14.03
N SER A 317 -28.90 29.93 14.02
CA SER A 317 -30.33 30.08 14.23
C SER A 317 -30.85 29.77 15.62
N GLY A 318 -30.01 29.33 16.55
CA GLY A 318 -30.34 29.23 17.97
C GLY A 318 -31.39 28.19 18.40
N ASN A 319 -31.87 27.37 17.48
CA ASN A 319 -33.06 26.54 17.69
C ASN A 319 -32.87 25.06 17.40
N GLY A 320 -31.74 24.45 17.72
CA GLY A 320 -31.79 23.04 17.56
C GLY A 320 -30.51 22.37 17.07
N VAL A 321 -30.61 21.13 16.99
CA VAL A 321 -29.61 20.15 16.59
C VAL A 321 -29.29 20.35 15.11
N ASP A 322 -28.18 20.98 14.77
CA ASP A 322 -27.66 20.94 13.42
C ASP A 322 -26.89 19.64 13.24
N ASN A 323 -27.56 18.68 12.66
CA ASN A 323 -26.92 17.47 12.18
C ASN A 323 -26.42 17.75 10.75
N ILE A 324 -25.11 17.85 10.61
CA ILE A 324 -24.49 18.05 9.30
C ILE A 324 -23.95 16.71 8.81
N GLU A 325 -24.52 16.22 7.73
CA GLU A 325 -24.03 15.01 7.09
C GLU A 325 -22.82 15.32 6.20
N ARG A 326 -21.79 14.50 6.29
CA ARG A 326 -20.55 14.62 5.52
C ARG A 326 -20.20 13.28 4.91
N ILE A 327 -19.81 13.31 3.65
CA ILE A 327 -19.42 12.12 2.90
C ILE A 327 -17.91 11.90 3.01
N TYR A 328 -17.53 10.68 3.26
CA TYR A 328 -16.15 10.20 3.21
C TYR A 328 -16.04 9.15 2.10
N PRO A 329 -15.39 9.45 0.98
CA PRO A 329 -15.16 8.46 -0.08
C PRO A 329 -14.11 7.44 0.38
N LEU A 330 -14.43 6.17 0.23
CA LEU A 330 -13.53 5.05 0.51
C LEU A 330 -13.64 4.03 -0.62
N TYR A 331 -12.54 3.76 -1.31
CA TYR A 331 -12.49 2.89 -2.49
C TYR A 331 -13.54 3.24 -3.55
N GLY A 332 -13.82 4.54 -3.72
CA GLY A 332 -14.86 5.03 -4.62
C GLY A 332 -16.29 4.74 -4.16
N THR A 333 -16.49 4.33 -2.91
CA THR A 333 -17.78 4.18 -2.24
C THR A 333 -17.95 5.30 -1.22
N ASP A 334 -19.12 5.93 -1.22
CA ASP A 334 -19.41 7.03 -0.30
C ASP A 334 -19.96 6.48 1.02
N TYR A 335 -19.33 6.88 2.12
CA TYR A 335 -19.83 6.63 3.47
C TYR A 335 -20.19 7.94 4.15
N SER A 336 -21.37 7.96 4.75
CA SER A 336 -21.95 9.18 5.31
C SER A 336 -21.75 9.20 6.81
N PHE A 337 -21.13 10.27 7.31
CA PHE A 337 -20.95 10.57 8.73
C PHE A 337 -21.83 11.74 9.15
N VAL A 338 -22.32 11.73 10.39
CA VAL A 338 -23.08 12.84 10.95
C VAL A 338 -22.27 13.55 12.02
N LEU A 339 -22.11 14.85 11.87
CA LEU A 339 -21.54 15.73 12.88
C LEU A 339 -22.69 16.45 13.57
N ALA A 340 -22.85 16.25 14.89
CA ALA A 340 -23.95 16.85 15.61
C ALA A 340 -23.50 17.65 16.83
N ASP A 341 -24.05 18.86 16.94
CA ASP A 341 -23.85 19.79 18.03
C ASP A 341 -25.19 20.31 18.56
N PRO A 342 -25.84 19.57 19.47
CA PRO A 342 -27.13 19.94 20.03
C PRO A 342 -27.08 21.14 20.99
N VAL A 343 -25.88 21.60 21.40
CA VAL A 343 -25.76 22.70 22.35
C VAL A 343 -25.81 24.05 21.68
N GLY A 344 -25.50 24.13 20.38
CA GLY A 344 -25.59 25.37 19.59
C GLY A 344 -24.71 26.53 20.09
N ALA A 345 -23.73 26.27 20.95
CA ALA A 345 -22.88 27.29 21.51
C ALA A 345 -21.78 27.72 20.51
N GLN A 346 -21.42 28.99 20.53
CA GLN A 346 -20.54 29.63 19.54
C GLN A 346 -19.14 29.00 19.33
N ASN A 347 -18.73 28.03 20.12
CA ASN A 347 -17.38 27.42 20.04
C ASN A 347 -17.36 25.92 20.18
N SER A 348 -18.44 25.24 19.85
CA SER A 348 -18.59 23.84 20.18
C SER A 348 -18.82 23.00 18.97
N GLN A 349 -17.82 22.28 18.52
CA GLN A 349 -17.89 21.70 17.19
C GLN A 349 -17.17 20.39 17.08
N VAL A 350 -17.63 19.59 16.10
CA VAL A 350 -16.92 18.47 15.55
C VAL A 350 -16.33 18.92 14.21
N TYR A 351 -15.02 18.78 14.05
CA TYR A 351 -14.34 19.16 12.81
C TYR A 351 -13.14 18.26 12.54
N TRP A 352 -12.72 18.23 11.28
CA TRP A 352 -11.52 17.50 10.85
C TRP A 352 -10.31 18.40 10.88
N LEU A 353 -9.35 18.11 11.75
CA LEU A 353 -8.07 18.81 11.83
C LEU A 353 -6.99 17.96 11.15
N ALA A 354 -6.53 18.38 9.98
CA ALA A 354 -5.44 17.71 9.27
C ALA A 354 -4.22 17.49 10.18
N GLY A 355 -3.63 16.31 10.10
CA GLY A 355 -2.53 15.88 10.99
C GLY A 355 -2.96 15.31 12.34
N SER A 356 -4.20 15.53 12.76
CA SER A 356 -4.68 15.16 14.11
C SER A 356 -5.88 14.20 14.11
N GLY A 357 -6.85 14.43 13.24
CA GLY A 357 -8.08 13.63 13.17
C GLY A 357 -9.37 14.43 13.42
N ILE A 358 -10.43 13.73 13.79
CA ILE A 358 -11.72 14.33 14.17
C ILE A 358 -11.60 14.89 15.59
N VAL A 359 -11.82 16.18 15.72
CA VAL A 359 -11.81 16.91 16.99
C VAL A 359 -13.24 17.13 17.46
N CYS A 360 -13.57 16.67 18.65
CA CYS A 360 -14.73 17.07 19.43
C CYS A 360 -14.27 18.13 20.45
N TYR A 361 -14.54 19.41 20.14
CA TYR A 361 -13.94 20.52 20.87
C TYR A 361 -14.52 20.74 22.28
N ALA A 362 -15.75 20.25 22.53
CA ALA A 362 -16.40 20.37 23.82
C ALA A 362 -17.21 19.10 24.14
N SER A 363 -17.76 19.02 25.37
CA SER A 363 -18.72 17.98 25.76
C SER A 363 -20.04 18.07 24.99
N GLN A 364 -20.79 16.98 24.99
CA GLN A 364 -22.08 16.85 24.33
C GLN A 364 -22.04 17.01 22.80
N ARG A 365 -21.00 16.45 22.20
CA ARG A 365 -20.82 16.41 20.74
C ARG A 365 -20.88 14.98 20.24
N TYR A 366 -21.40 14.82 19.03
CA TYR A 366 -21.64 13.51 18.44
C TYR A 366 -20.96 13.40 17.10
N PHE A 367 -20.30 12.28 16.90
CA PHE A 367 -19.78 11.86 15.61
C PHE A 367 -20.48 10.57 15.21
N GLY A 368 -21.45 10.66 14.30
CA GLY A 368 -22.28 9.53 13.87
C GLY A 368 -21.58 8.71 12.79
N PHE A 369 -21.49 7.41 12.99
CA PHE A 369 -20.91 6.46 12.04
C PHE A 369 -21.88 6.13 10.90
N PRO A 370 -21.40 5.60 9.76
CA PRO A 370 -22.27 5.15 8.67
C PRO A 370 -23.30 4.11 9.13
N ALA A 371 -24.54 4.20 8.65
CA ALA A 371 -25.49 3.11 8.70
C ALA A 371 -25.38 2.29 7.42
N ILE A 372 -25.24 0.97 7.51
CA ILE A 372 -25.07 0.09 6.36
C ILE A 372 -26.28 -0.82 6.23
N SER A 373 -26.87 -0.86 5.04
CA SER A 373 -28.08 -1.64 4.79
C SER A 373 -27.85 -3.12 5.00
N GLY A 374 -28.69 -3.77 5.83
CA GLY A 374 -28.62 -5.18 6.16
C GLY A 374 -27.51 -5.57 7.15
N TYR A 375 -26.80 -4.59 7.71
CA TYR A 375 -25.69 -4.83 8.63
C TYR A 375 -25.85 -4.01 9.92
N LYS A 376 -25.40 -4.58 11.02
CA LYS A 376 -25.36 -3.95 12.36
C LYS A 376 -23.93 -3.71 12.81
N LEU A 377 -23.66 -2.54 13.39
CA LEU A 377 -22.35 -2.19 13.94
C LEU A 377 -22.07 -3.00 15.21
N THR A 378 -21.03 -3.82 15.22
CA THR A 378 -20.67 -4.65 16.37
C THR A 378 -19.38 -4.23 17.05
N LYS A 379 -18.55 -3.46 16.37
CA LYS A 379 -17.27 -3.02 16.94
C LYS A 379 -16.86 -1.66 16.39
N ALA A 380 -16.37 -0.80 17.26
CA ALA A 380 -15.71 0.45 16.88
C ALA A 380 -14.36 0.53 17.61
N VAL A 381 -13.28 0.66 16.82
CA VAL A 381 -11.93 0.89 17.35
C VAL A 381 -11.53 2.32 16.98
N CYS A 382 -11.18 3.09 17.99
CA CYS A 382 -10.77 4.48 17.87
C CYS A 382 -9.28 4.59 18.18
N TYR A 383 -8.49 5.15 17.28
CA TYR A 383 -7.08 5.42 17.52
C TYR A 383 -6.88 6.88 17.89
N LYS A 384 -6.21 7.12 19.00
CA LYS A 384 -5.81 8.44 19.46
C LYS A 384 -4.34 8.70 19.14
N LYS A 385 -4.06 9.54 18.15
CA LYS A 385 -2.69 9.93 17.78
C LYS A 385 -2.12 10.93 18.80
N SER A 386 -2.90 11.97 19.12
CA SER A 386 -2.49 13.08 19.99
C SER A 386 -3.71 13.78 20.59
N GLY A 387 -3.52 14.74 21.48
CA GLY A 387 -4.58 15.58 22.04
C GLY A 387 -4.71 15.50 23.55
N SER A 388 -5.83 16.01 24.10
CA SER A 388 -6.08 16.09 25.54
C SER A 388 -6.05 14.72 26.20
N THR A 389 -5.36 14.60 27.33
CA THR A 389 -5.33 13.38 28.16
C THR A 389 -6.61 13.16 28.98
N ASP A 390 -7.49 14.16 29.03
CA ASP A 390 -8.75 14.07 29.77
C ASP A 390 -9.95 13.69 28.89
N ALA A 391 -9.68 13.39 27.58
CA ALA A 391 -10.73 13.05 26.62
C ALA A 391 -11.53 11.82 27.07
N LYS A 392 -12.85 11.92 26.95
CA LYS A 392 -13.76 10.82 27.28
C LYS A 392 -14.82 10.66 26.22
N PHE A 393 -15.03 9.43 25.80
CA PHE A 393 -16.00 9.08 24.78
C PHE A 393 -16.81 7.85 25.19
N LYS A 394 -18.05 7.78 24.72
CA LYS A 394 -18.93 6.62 24.83
C LYS A 394 -19.74 6.41 23.55
N MET A 395 -20.26 5.20 23.35
CA MET A 395 -21.14 4.89 22.22
C MET A 395 -22.60 4.99 22.59
N VAL A 396 -23.37 5.74 21.79
CA VAL A 396 -24.80 6.00 22.04
C VAL A 396 -25.64 5.75 20.78
N SER A 397 -26.93 5.46 20.99
CA SER A 397 -27.88 5.16 19.91
C SER A 397 -28.61 6.40 19.38
N ASN A 398 -28.62 7.50 20.13
CA ASN A 398 -29.40 8.69 19.76
C ASN A 398 -28.65 9.99 20.07
N ILE A 399 -29.11 11.05 19.43
CA ILE A 399 -28.71 12.43 19.73
C ILE A 399 -29.81 13.05 20.61
N VAL A 400 -29.43 13.69 21.70
CA VAL A 400 -30.37 14.39 22.58
C VAL A 400 -30.06 15.88 22.65
N ALA A 401 -31.06 16.68 23.00
CA ALA A 401 -30.90 18.11 23.21
C ALA A 401 -29.88 18.41 24.32
N ALA A 402 -29.40 19.66 24.36
CA ALA A 402 -28.44 20.13 25.36
C ALA A 402 -28.90 19.81 26.78
N GLY A 403 -28.00 19.21 27.58
CA GLY A 403 -28.29 18.80 28.96
C GLY A 403 -29.05 17.48 29.09
N GLY A 404 -29.49 16.88 27.98
CA GLY A 404 -30.09 15.54 28.00
C GLY A 404 -29.05 14.43 28.16
N THR A 405 -29.52 13.24 28.54
CA THR A 405 -28.69 12.02 28.67
C THR A 405 -28.95 11.13 27.45
N PRO A 406 -27.97 10.93 26.56
CA PRO A 406 -28.16 10.03 25.42
C PRO A 406 -28.21 8.56 25.87
N GLU A 407 -28.91 7.76 25.10
CA GLU A 407 -29.07 6.33 25.36
C GLU A 407 -27.78 5.57 25.03
N LEU A 408 -27.25 4.85 26.00
CA LEU A 408 -26.02 4.09 25.88
C LEU A 408 -26.28 2.79 25.11
N VAL A 409 -25.41 2.50 24.13
CA VAL A 409 -25.36 1.18 23.49
C VAL A 409 -24.67 0.19 24.42
N THR A 410 -25.18 -1.03 24.51
CA THR A 410 -24.56 -2.09 25.33
C THR A 410 -23.11 -2.34 24.84
N GLY A 411 -22.15 -2.25 25.77
CA GLY A 411 -20.71 -2.29 25.43
C GLY A 411 -20.11 -0.96 24.98
N GLY A 412 -20.94 0.10 24.97
CA GLY A 412 -20.54 1.47 24.63
C GLY A 412 -20.16 2.35 25.82
N ASP A 413 -19.84 1.77 26.97
CA ASP A 413 -19.50 2.48 28.21
C ASP A 413 -18.41 3.53 28.02
N GLU A 414 -18.46 4.58 28.84
CA GLU A 414 -17.50 5.66 28.77
C GLU A 414 -16.06 5.19 28.95
N GLN A 415 -15.20 5.52 28.02
CA GLN A 415 -13.76 5.26 28.07
C GLN A 415 -12.99 6.56 28.13
N ALA A 416 -11.96 6.58 28.98
CA ALA A 416 -11.01 7.69 29.06
C ALA A 416 -9.90 7.48 28.02
N PHE A 417 -9.85 8.35 27.02
CA PHE A 417 -8.82 8.35 25.97
C PHE A 417 -7.59 9.13 26.48
N ASN A 418 -6.91 8.59 27.47
CA ASN A 418 -5.86 9.27 28.23
C ASN A 418 -4.43 9.07 27.69
N THR A 419 -4.24 8.13 26.75
CA THR A 419 -2.93 7.80 26.20
C THR A 419 -2.86 8.13 24.72
N ASN A 420 -1.87 8.92 24.30
CA ASN A 420 -1.56 9.16 22.88
C ASN A 420 -0.88 7.91 22.28
N GLY A 421 -1.18 7.59 21.04
CA GLY A 421 -0.70 6.38 20.37
C GLY A 421 -1.46 5.10 20.77
N ALA A 422 -2.59 5.23 21.48
CA ALA A 422 -3.37 4.08 21.95
C ALA A 422 -4.66 3.86 21.14
N TYR A 423 -5.10 2.60 21.12
CA TYR A 423 -6.37 2.16 20.57
C TYR A 423 -7.39 1.95 21.69
N TYR A 424 -8.63 2.38 21.45
CA TYR A 424 -9.77 2.24 22.35
C TYR A 424 -10.87 1.49 21.63
N THR A 425 -11.33 0.39 22.21
CA THR A 425 -12.28 -0.52 21.56
C THR A 425 -13.61 -0.54 22.27
N PHE A 426 -14.69 -0.33 21.53
CA PHE A 426 -16.06 -0.58 21.93
C PHE A 426 -16.55 -1.86 21.25
N ASN A 427 -16.85 -2.90 22.03
CA ASN A 427 -17.50 -4.13 21.55
C ASN A 427 -18.99 -4.00 21.83
N LEU A 428 -19.76 -3.78 20.78
CA LEU A 428 -21.17 -3.41 20.87
C LEU A 428 -22.07 -4.64 20.72
N SER A 429 -23.15 -4.67 21.49
CA SER A 429 -24.22 -5.66 21.34
C SER A 429 -25.60 -4.98 21.43
N GLY A 430 -26.63 -5.67 20.97
CA GLY A 430 -27.97 -5.09 20.90
C GLY A 430 -28.09 -3.95 19.86
N THR A 431 -27.17 -3.87 18.92
CA THR A 431 -27.25 -2.97 17.77
C THR A 431 -28.18 -3.54 16.71
N GLU A 432 -28.82 -2.66 15.96
CA GLU A 432 -29.78 -3.01 14.90
C GLU A 432 -29.22 -2.68 13.52
N ALA A 433 -29.63 -3.43 12.51
CA ALA A 433 -29.27 -3.16 11.13
C ALA A 433 -29.85 -1.81 10.66
N ASN A 434 -29.22 -1.22 9.68
CA ASN A 434 -29.63 0.07 9.09
C ASN A 434 -29.65 1.24 10.09
N THR A 435 -29.05 1.07 11.28
CA THR A 435 -29.10 2.06 12.37
C THR A 435 -27.77 2.76 12.53
N ARG A 436 -27.84 4.08 12.68
CA ARG A 436 -26.68 4.93 12.93
C ARG A 436 -26.41 5.00 14.43
N TYR A 437 -25.18 4.74 14.82
CA TYR A 437 -24.66 4.90 16.17
C TYR A 437 -23.65 6.04 16.22
N TYR A 438 -23.46 6.61 17.42
CA TYR A 438 -22.69 7.83 17.59
C TYR A 438 -21.60 7.66 18.64
N LEU A 439 -20.40 8.15 18.30
CA LEU A 439 -19.39 8.42 19.32
C LEU A 439 -19.74 9.75 19.99
N TYR A 440 -20.14 9.68 21.24
CA TYR A 440 -20.48 10.83 22.06
C TYR A 440 -19.25 11.30 22.85
N CYS A 441 -18.94 12.57 22.73
CA CYS A 441 -17.86 13.21 23.45
C CYS A 441 -18.37 13.71 24.81
N SER A 442 -17.99 13.07 25.89
CA SER A 442 -18.30 13.51 27.27
C SER A 442 -17.32 14.60 27.73
N VAL A 443 -16.04 14.49 27.33
CA VAL A 443 -14.99 15.48 27.56
C VAL A 443 -14.22 15.65 26.25
N LYS A 444 -13.96 16.90 25.87
CA LYS A 444 -13.29 17.24 24.59
C LYS A 444 -12.11 16.32 24.27
N GLY A 445 -11.99 15.93 23.00
CA GLY A 445 -10.94 15.02 22.58
C GLY A 445 -10.80 14.92 21.07
N THR A 446 -9.82 14.13 20.65
CA THR A 446 -9.50 13.90 19.24
C THR A 446 -9.35 12.42 18.97
N VAL A 447 -9.90 11.95 17.85
CA VAL A 447 -9.75 10.59 17.34
C VAL A 447 -9.17 10.67 15.93
N ALA A 448 -8.05 10.01 15.71
CA ALA A 448 -7.31 10.06 14.46
C ALA A 448 -7.87 9.10 13.41
N THR A 449 -8.13 7.87 13.80
CA THR A 449 -8.71 6.85 12.91
C THR A 449 -9.85 6.10 13.58
N PHE A 450 -10.74 5.57 12.75
CA PHE A 450 -11.81 4.67 13.16
C PHE A 450 -11.73 3.37 12.37
N THR A 451 -11.81 2.23 13.05
CA THR A 451 -12.07 0.94 12.41
C THR A 451 -13.41 0.43 12.89
N LEU A 452 -14.36 0.31 11.98
CA LEU A 452 -15.73 -0.08 12.27
C LEU A 452 -15.99 -1.47 11.70
N THR A 453 -16.53 -2.38 12.52
CA THR A 453 -16.93 -3.73 12.09
C THR A 453 -18.44 -3.86 12.11
N TYR A 454 -18.98 -4.25 10.98
CA TYR A 454 -20.41 -4.54 10.81
C TYR A 454 -20.57 -6.02 10.45
N VAL A 455 -21.60 -6.65 11.01
CA VAL A 455 -21.98 -8.02 10.66
C VAL A 455 -23.39 -8.05 10.06
N PRO A 456 -23.72 -9.03 9.22
CA PRO A 456 -25.10 -9.20 8.74
C PRO A 456 -26.08 -9.30 9.91
N ASP A 457 -27.31 -8.81 9.70
CA ASP A 457 -28.38 -8.88 10.69
C ASP A 457 -28.86 -10.31 10.94
#